data_ac7b9d89b89fa16a9565d798c21b1577
#
_entry.id   ac7b9d89b89fa16a9565d798c21b1577
#
_cell.length_a   1.000
_cell.length_b   1.000
_cell.length_c   1.000
_cell.angle_alpha   90.00
_cell.angle_beta   90.00
_cell.angle_gamma   90.00
#
_symmetry.space_group_name_H-M   'P 1'
#
loop_
_entity.id
_entity.type
_entity.pdbx_description
1 polymer ?
#
loop_
_entity_poly.entity_id
_entity_poly.type
_entity_poly.pdbx_seq_one_letter_code
_entity_poly.pdbx_strand_id
1 'polypeptide(L)'
;SPAFGWLDVLRAPISGALRGAVDSDGKLLPLTASLEIGTGVIQPNDQLKPVPLQSAQSFFTFDPARQELAFTRLSVESGWVSGQMEGRAELVGVRDGRLTQLVGQLSFSDLKVNPLRLYPDPLAFSGVQADFLLELQPFRLRLGEALVQQGDTDLLLRGEVRAGAKGWSYDLQGSADQLDVAMVKEMWPPSAPPKPRAWFSENVLAGDIRDAQFALRGRDAQKPFVAVDLGFENGTVRFNKFYPLLKGAAGQLSIYGKRLVVTATEGGVTX
;
A
#
# COMPACT_ATOMS: atom_id res chain seq x y z
N SER A 1 23.58 -16.98 3.66
CA SER A 1 23.07 -16.97 2.29
C SER A 1 22.52 -15.59 1.96
N PRO A 2 22.75 -15.07 0.74
CA PRO A 2 22.19 -13.77 0.36
C PRO A 2 20.66 -13.70 0.46
N ALA A 3 19.99 -14.85 0.37
CA ALA A 3 18.53 -14.88 0.46
C ALA A 3 17.99 -14.42 1.81
N PHE A 4 18.83 -14.36 2.84
CA PHE A 4 18.43 -14.00 4.20
C PHE A 4 18.85 -12.59 4.60
N GLY A 5 19.36 -11.78 3.64
CA GLY A 5 19.80 -10.43 3.96
C GLY A 5 18.68 -9.52 4.46
N TRP A 6 17.42 -9.82 4.12
CA TRP A 6 16.28 -9.05 4.59
C TRP A 6 16.08 -9.13 6.11
N LEU A 7 16.68 -10.14 6.74
CA LEU A 7 16.57 -10.27 8.20
C LEU A 7 17.28 -9.15 8.95
N ASP A 8 18.16 -8.41 8.27
CA ASP A 8 18.88 -7.31 8.95
C ASP A 8 17.96 -6.19 9.38
N VAL A 9 16.78 -6.04 8.75
CA VAL A 9 15.84 -4.98 9.14
C VAL A 9 14.79 -5.45 10.15
N LEU A 10 14.83 -6.74 10.48
CA LEU A 10 13.82 -7.37 11.33
C LEU A 10 14.42 -7.65 12.71
N ARG A 11 13.73 -7.23 13.75
CA ARG A 11 14.11 -7.49 15.14
C ARG A 11 13.00 -8.30 15.80
N ALA A 12 13.08 -9.63 15.65
CA ALA A 12 12.07 -10.55 16.15
C ALA A 12 12.66 -11.94 16.27
N PRO A 13 12.12 -12.78 17.13
CA PRO A 13 12.55 -14.16 17.18
C PRO A 13 12.15 -14.90 15.91
N ILE A 14 13.08 -15.68 15.38
CA ILE A 14 12.88 -16.42 14.14
C ILE A 14 13.16 -17.88 14.38
N SER A 15 12.28 -18.74 13.93
CA SER A 15 12.49 -20.18 13.94
C SER A 15 12.05 -20.77 12.61
N GLY A 16 12.52 -21.96 12.31
CA GLY A 16 12.12 -22.58 11.07
C GLY A 16 12.98 -23.78 10.73
N ALA A 17 12.77 -24.27 9.52
CA ALA A 17 13.49 -25.41 9.00
C ALA A 17 13.97 -25.10 7.58
N LEU A 18 15.15 -25.56 7.27
CA LEU A 18 15.75 -25.38 5.96
C LEU A 18 16.18 -26.74 5.45
N ARG A 19 15.83 -27.05 4.23
CA ARG A 19 16.25 -28.29 3.58
C ARG A 19 16.92 -27.95 2.25
N GLY A 20 18.08 -28.55 2.05
CA GLY A 20 18.83 -28.37 0.83
C GLY A 20 19.66 -29.59 0.50
N ALA A 21 20.23 -29.56 -0.68
CA ALA A 21 21.10 -30.68 -1.14
C ALA A 21 22.13 -30.11 -2.12
N VAL A 22 23.19 -30.89 -2.28
CA VAL A 22 24.21 -30.63 -3.30
C VAL A 22 24.22 -31.80 -4.25
N ASP A 23 24.49 -31.52 -5.54
CA ASP A 23 24.60 -32.59 -6.53
C ASP A 23 26.01 -33.22 -6.49
N SER A 24 26.24 -34.18 -7.39
CA SER A 24 27.51 -34.91 -7.43
C SER A 24 28.71 -34.03 -7.76
N ASP A 25 28.47 -32.85 -8.36
CA ASP A 25 29.52 -31.88 -8.68
C ASP A 25 29.74 -30.86 -7.58
N GLY A 26 29.01 -30.98 -6.46
CA GLY A 26 29.13 -30.06 -5.36
C GLY A 26 28.28 -28.77 -5.52
N LYS A 27 27.42 -28.75 -6.51
CA LYS A 27 26.59 -27.57 -6.81
C LYS A 27 25.34 -27.60 -5.93
N LEU A 28 24.99 -26.45 -5.36
CA LEU A 28 23.83 -26.35 -4.51
C LEU A 28 22.53 -26.41 -5.33
N LEU A 29 21.67 -27.32 -4.93
CA LEU A 29 20.35 -27.50 -5.54
C LEU A 29 19.35 -26.59 -4.86
N PRO A 30 18.14 -26.43 -5.41
CA PRO A 30 17.16 -25.56 -4.78
C PRO A 30 16.89 -25.91 -3.32
N LEU A 31 16.73 -24.86 -2.52
CA LEU A 31 16.45 -24.96 -1.09
C LEU A 31 14.96 -24.79 -0.84
N THR A 32 14.43 -25.50 0.16
CA THR A 32 13.09 -25.24 0.65
C THR A 32 13.18 -24.84 2.11
N ALA A 33 12.31 -23.93 2.53
CA ALA A 33 12.36 -23.43 3.89
C ALA A 33 10.96 -23.10 4.39
N SER A 34 10.80 -23.27 5.69
CA SER A 34 9.67 -22.73 6.42
C SER A 34 10.22 -21.81 7.50
N LEU A 35 9.60 -20.65 7.64
CA LEU A 35 10.01 -19.66 8.64
C LEU A 35 8.81 -19.23 9.46
N GLU A 36 9.03 -19.07 10.76
CA GLU A 36 8.08 -18.44 11.66
C GLU A 36 8.78 -17.28 12.33
N ILE A 37 8.14 -16.14 12.32
CA ILE A 37 8.66 -14.93 12.93
C ILE A 37 7.68 -14.51 14.02
N GLY A 38 8.19 -14.37 15.23
CA GLY A 38 7.36 -13.98 16.36
C GLY A 38 7.24 -12.48 16.52
N THR A 39 6.67 -12.09 17.64
CA THR A 39 6.44 -10.68 17.92
C THR A 39 7.75 -9.90 17.96
N GLY A 40 7.76 -8.79 17.25
CA GLY A 40 8.94 -7.94 17.18
C GLY A 40 8.67 -6.67 16.41
N VAL A 41 9.68 -6.17 15.74
CA VAL A 41 9.54 -4.92 14.98
C VAL A 41 10.34 -5.00 13.68
N ILE A 42 9.88 -4.22 12.71
CA ILE A 42 10.65 -3.92 11.51
C ILE A 42 11.21 -2.52 11.70
N GLN A 43 12.53 -2.41 11.70
CA GLN A 43 13.19 -1.14 11.97
C GLN A 43 14.50 -1.07 11.18
N PRO A 44 14.45 -0.51 9.96
CA PRO A 44 15.66 -0.47 9.12
C PRO A 44 16.82 0.34 9.69
N ASN A 45 16.54 1.35 10.51
CA ASN A 45 17.59 2.07 11.23
C ASN A 45 17.02 2.59 12.55
N ASP A 46 17.93 3.05 13.43
CA ASP A 46 17.53 3.46 14.77
C ASP A 46 16.79 4.78 14.82
N GLN A 47 16.80 5.55 13.73
CA GLN A 47 16.12 6.83 13.66
C GLN A 47 14.64 6.71 13.33
N LEU A 48 14.21 5.53 12.91
CA LEU A 48 12.83 5.29 12.50
C LEU A 48 12.01 4.74 13.64
N LYS A 49 10.74 5.09 13.66
CA LYS A 49 9.80 4.42 14.55
C LYS A 49 9.67 2.96 14.11
N PRO A 50 9.80 2.03 15.06
CA PRO A 50 9.62 0.62 14.69
C PRO A 50 8.19 0.34 14.24
N VAL A 51 8.06 -0.51 13.22
CA VAL A 51 6.75 -0.99 12.77
C VAL A 51 6.47 -2.28 13.51
N PRO A 52 5.46 -2.34 14.37
CA PRO A 52 5.21 -3.56 15.13
C PRO A 52 4.83 -4.71 14.22
N LEU A 53 5.41 -5.87 14.49
CA LEU A 53 5.07 -7.11 13.83
C LEU A 53 4.55 -8.07 14.88
N GLN A 54 3.36 -8.60 14.69
CA GLN A 54 2.82 -9.58 15.60
C GLN A 54 3.29 -10.98 15.24
N SER A 55 3.24 -11.32 13.97
CA SER A 55 3.70 -12.61 13.50
C SER A 55 3.87 -12.60 11.98
N ALA A 56 4.68 -13.51 11.51
CA ALA A 56 4.75 -13.84 10.09
C ALA A 56 5.14 -15.29 9.91
N GLN A 57 4.62 -15.90 8.87
CA GLN A 57 4.98 -17.26 8.50
C GLN A 57 5.21 -17.32 7.01
N SER A 58 6.20 -18.08 6.58
CA SER A 58 6.48 -18.19 5.16
C SER A 58 6.96 -19.60 4.82
N PHE A 59 6.48 -20.09 3.69
CA PHE A 59 7.05 -21.25 3.02
C PHE A 59 7.64 -20.77 1.72
N PHE A 60 8.91 -21.02 1.51
CA PHE A 60 9.54 -20.56 0.29
C PHE A 60 10.54 -21.54 -0.26
N THR A 61 10.83 -21.41 -1.54
CA THR A 61 11.93 -22.10 -2.19
C THR A 61 12.91 -21.06 -2.73
N PHE A 62 14.17 -21.39 -2.72
CA PHE A 62 15.22 -20.56 -3.29
C PHE A 62 15.99 -21.38 -4.30
N ASP A 63 16.06 -20.87 -5.54
CA ASP A 63 16.84 -21.50 -6.59
C ASP A 63 18.16 -20.74 -6.73
N PRO A 64 19.28 -21.32 -6.28
CA PRO A 64 20.56 -20.61 -6.34
C PRO A 64 21.07 -20.38 -7.75
N ALA A 65 20.68 -21.24 -8.71
CA ALA A 65 21.11 -21.06 -10.10
C ALA A 65 20.44 -19.84 -10.74
N ARG A 66 19.19 -19.59 -10.39
CA ARG A 66 18.43 -18.48 -10.94
C ARG A 66 18.40 -17.26 -10.02
N GLN A 67 18.89 -17.40 -8.79
CA GLN A 67 18.78 -16.36 -7.77
C GLN A 67 17.33 -15.93 -7.57
N GLU A 68 16.44 -16.91 -7.50
CA GLU A 68 15.00 -16.67 -7.45
C GLU A 68 14.40 -17.26 -6.18
N LEU A 69 13.56 -16.44 -5.52
CA LEU A 69 12.74 -16.86 -4.40
C LEU A 69 11.30 -17.02 -4.87
N ALA A 70 10.65 -18.08 -4.43
CA ALA A 70 9.22 -18.25 -4.60
C ALA A 70 8.59 -18.46 -3.22
N PHE A 71 7.64 -17.62 -2.84
CA PHE A 71 6.92 -17.81 -1.58
C PHE A 71 5.51 -18.28 -1.89
N THR A 72 5.13 -19.38 -1.29
CA THR A 72 3.83 -19.98 -1.55
C THR A 72 2.81 -19.65 -0.47
N ARG A 73 3.26 -19.35 0.73
CA ARG A 73 2.36 -19.00 1.82
C ARG A 73 3.08 -18.02 2.73
N LEU A 74 3.02 -16.77 2.40
CA LEU A 74 3.53 -15.75 3.31
C LEU A 74 2.33 -15.10 3.98
N SER A 75 2.22 -15.25 5.28
CA SER A 75 1.20 -14.55 6.05
C SER A 75 1.88 -13.56 6.97
N VAL A 76 1.30 -12.38 7.10
CA VAL A 76 1.87 -11.29 7.87
C VAL A 76 0.78 -10.67 8.73
N GLU A 77 1.09 -10.42 9.99
CA GLU A 77 0.25 -9.64 10.89
C GLU A 77 1.09 -8.53 11.48
N SER A 78 0.81 -7.30 11.09
CA SER A 78 1.49 -6.14 11.64
C SER A 78 0.51 -4.98 11.79
N GLY A 79 0.95 -3.92 12.43
CA GLY A 79 0.11 -2.74 12.57
C GLY A 79 -0.10 -1.99 11.27
N TRP A 80 0.74 -2.20 10.27
CA TRP A 80 0.64 -1.51 8.98
C TRP A 80 0.00 -2.38 7.91
N VAL A 81 0.20 -3.69 7.97
CA VAL A 81 -0.30 -4.58 6.94
C VAL A 81 -0.57 -5.96 7.54
N SER A 82 -1.67 -6.57 7.12
CA SER A 82 -1.93 -7.97 7.44
C SER A 82 -2.59 -8.63 6.25
N GLY A 83 -2.29 -9.92 6.09
CA GLY A 83 -2.87 -10.68 4.99
C GLY A 83 -2.00 -11.85 4.61
N GLN A 84 -2.44 -12.51 3.57
CA GLN A 84 -1.71 -13.64 3.01
C GLN A 84 -1.28 -13.31 1.60
N MET A 85 -0.03 -13.67 1.28
CA MET A 85 0.46 -13.42 -0.06
C MET A 85 1.29 -14.57 -0.57
N GLU A 86 1.43 -14.61 -1.87
CA GLU A 86 2.36 -15.49 -2.56
C GLU A 86 3.04 -14.66 -3.64
N GLY A 87 4.17 -15.15 -4.10
CA GLY A 87 4.88 -14.40 -5.12
C GLY A 87 6.22 -14.98 -5.47
N ARG A 88 6.89 -14.27 -6.36
CA ARG A 88 8.24 -14.59 -6.81
C ARG A 88 9.08 -13.35 -6.80
N ALA A 89 10.36 -13.52 -6.48
CA ALA A 89 11.30 -12.43 -6.47
C ALA A 89 12.65 -12.90 -6.95
N GLU A 90 13.37 -12.03 -7.64
CA GLU A 90 14.74 -12.25 -8.03
C GLU A 90 15.66 -11.43 -7.14
N LEU A 91 16.77 -12.03 -6.74
CA LEU A 91 17.82 -11.33 -6.02
C LEU A 91 18.68 -10.60 -7.05
N VAL A 92 18.53 -9.29 -7.13
CA VAL A 92 19.19 -8.52 -8.17
C VAL A 92 20.49 -7.90 -7.66
N GLY A 93 20.48 -7.38 -6.44
CA GLY A 93 21.66 -6.75 -5.88
C GLY A 93 22.20 -7.55 -4.73
N VAL A 94 23.37 -8.16 -4.90
CA VAL A 94 24.06 -8.86 -3.82
C VAL A 94 25.45 -8.27 -3.72
N ARG A 95 25.81 -7.72 -2.56
CA ARG A 95 27.15 -7.20 -2.29
C ARG A 95 27.70 -7.82 -1.02
N ASP A 96 28.92 -8.33 -1.13
CA ASP A 96 29.63 -8.90 0.02
C ASP A 96 28.82 -9.99 0.72
N GLY A 97 28.07 -10.78 -0.08
CA GLY A 97 27.24 -11.85 0.45
C GLY A 97 25.92 -11.39 1.06
N ARG A 98 25.61 -10.10 0.98
CA ARG A 98 24.36 -9.58 1.52
C ARG A 98 23.41 -9.17 0.41
N LEU A 99 22.14 -9.49 0.59
CA LEU A 99 21.11 -9.07 -0.34
C LEU A 99 20.86 -7.58 -0.20
N THR A 100 20.90 -6.85 -1.31
CA THR A 100 20.57 -5.41 -1.31
C THR A 100 19.25 -5.12 -2.01
N GLN A 101 18.82 -5.98 -2.93
CA GLN A 101 17.67 -5.67 -3.77
C GLN A 101 16.91 -6.93 -4.17
N LEU A 102 15.59 -6.88 -4.07
CA LEU A 102 14.68 -7.90 -4.59
C LEU A 102 13.71 -7.26 -5.56
N VAL A 103 13.46 -7.92 -6.68
CA VAL A 103 12.48 -7.48 -7.68
C VAL A 103 11.54 -8.64 -7.96
N GLY A 104 10.24 -8.39 -7.97
CA GLY A 104 9.33 -9.48 -8.23
C GLY A 104 7.87 -9.08 -8.34
N GLN A 105 7.03 -10.08 -8.20
CA GLN A 105 5.58 -9.93 -8.23
C GLN A 105 4.98 -10.56 -6.99
N LEU A 106 3.93 -9.94 -6.50
CA LEU A 106 3.16 -10.40 -5.34
C LEU A 106 1.69 -10.53 -5.70
N SER A 107 1.04 -11.44 -5.03
CA SER A 107 -0.41 -11.56 -5.08
C SER A 107 -0.91 -11.69 -3.65
N PHE A 108 -1.81 -10.82 -3.24
CA PHE A 108 -2.45 -10.86 -1.93
C PHE A 108 -3.90 -11.26 -2.06
N SER A 109 -4.37 -12.05 -1.12
CA SER A 109 -5.79 -12.22 -0.85
C SER A 109 -6.07 -11.67 0.55
N ASP A 110 -7.20 -11.02 0.74
CA ASP A 110 -7.61 -10.52 2.05
C ASP A 110 -6.55 -9.63 2.70
N LEU A 111 -6.19 -8.57 1.97
CA LEU A 111 -5.19 -7.63 2.44
C LEU A 111 -5.85 -6.53 3.26
N LYS A 112 -5.24 -6.21 4.41
CA LYS A 112 -5.60 -5.03 5.20
C LYS A 112 -4.37 -4.17 5.37
N VAL A 113 -4.50 -2.87 5.12
CA VAL A 113 -3.37 -1.96 5.20
C VAL A 113 -3.74 -0.73 6.01
N ASN A 114 -2.79 -0.28 6.79
CA ASN A 114 -2.90 0.97 7.52
C ASN A 114 -1.51 1.57 7.66
N PRO A 115 -0.93 2.03 6.53
CA PRO A 115 0.44 2.53 6.57
C PRO A 115 0.54 3.75 7.47
N LEU A 116 1.58 3.76 8.30
CA LEU A 116 1.84 4.85 9.25
C LEU A 116 0.64 5.14 10.16
N ARG A 117 -0.27 4.19 10.26
CA ARG A 117 -1.49 4.30 11.07
C ARG A 117 -2.31 5.54 10.73
N LEU A 118 -2.44 5.80 9.43
CA LEU A 118 -3.16 6.98 8.93
C LEU A 118 -4.66 6.90 9.16
N TYR A 119 -5.19 5.72 9.34
CA TYR A 119 -6.64 5.49 9.44
C TYR A 119 -7.00 4.92 10.82
N PRO A 120 -8.20 5.23 11.33
CA PRO A 120 -8.64 4.61 12.58
C PRO A 120 -8.83 3.11 12.47
N ASP A 121 -9.26 2.64 11.31
CA ASP A 121 -9.37 1.21 11.02
C ASP A 121 -8.62 0.91 9.73
N PRO A 122 -8.00 -0.27 9.61
CA PRO A 122 -7.30 -0.59 8.37
C PRO A 122 -8.23 -0.62 7.17
N LEU A 123 -7.68 -0.26 6.01
CA LEU A 123 -8.39 -0.41 4.73
C LEU A 123 -8.31 -1.87 4.30
N ALA A 124 -9.44 -2.42 3.85
CA ALA A 124 -9.53 -3.82 3.46
C ALA A 124 -9.70 -3.96 1.95
N PHE A 125 -8.93 -4.85 1.36
CA PHE A 125 -8.98 -5.12 -0.08
C PHE A 125 -9.10 -6.62 -0.32
N SER A 126 -9.93 -7.02 -1.27
CA SER A 126 -10.18 -8.44 -1.54
C SER A 126 -9.08 -9.08 -2.37
N GLY A 127 -8.34 -8.31 -3.14
CA GLY A 127 -7.24 -8.85 -3.91
C GLY A 127 -6.30 -7.76 -4.36
N VAL A 128 -5.02 -8.08 -4.37
CA VAL A 128 -3.98 -7.17 -4.86
C VAL A 128 -2.97 -7.98 -5.65
N GLN A 129 -2.62 -7.51 -6.84
CA GLN A 129 -1.51 -8.04 -7.62
C GLN A 129 -0.56 -6.89 -7.90
N ALA A 130 0.71 -7.09 -7.62
CA ALA A 130 1.65 -5.97 -7.70
C ALA A 130 3.03 -6.42 -8.16
N ASP A 131 3.68 -5.56 -8.95
CA ASP A 131 5.12 -5.62 -9.16
C ASP A 131 5.79 -4.83 -8.05
N PHE A 132 6.93 -5.32 -7.57
CA PHE A 132 7.60 -4.63 -6.48
C PHE A 132 9.11 -4.62 -6.66
N LEU A 133 9.73 -3.62 -6.06
CA LEU A 133 11.17 -3.51 -5.87
C LEU A 133 11.39 -3.24 -4.39
N LEU A 134 12.17 -4.11 -3.75
CA LEU A 134 12.54 -3.92 -2.35
C LEU A 134 14.05 -3.69 -2.28
N GLU A 135 14.46 -2.56 -1.71
CA GLU A 135 15.85 -2.29 -1.36
C GLU A 135 15.97 -2.31 0.15
N LEU A 136 17.02 -2.88 0.66
CA LEU A 136 17.14 -3.09 2.10
C LEU A 136 18.03 -2.06 2.80
N GLN A 137 19.02 -1.51 2.10
CA GLN A 137 19.93 -0.52 2.71
C GLN A 137 20.29 0.53 1.66
N PRO A 138 19.68 1.71 1.71
CA PRO A 138 18.58 2.12 2.61
C PRO A 138 17.27 1.42 2.24
N PHE A 139 16.43 1.22 3.22
CA PHE A 139 15.16 0.53 3.00
C PHE A 139 14.24 1.35 2.10
N ARG A 140 13.76 0.71 1.04
CA ARG A 140 12.77 1.30 0.15
C ARG A 140 11.92 0.19 -0.46
N LEU A 141 10.63 0.32 -0.35
CA LEU A 141 9.70 -0.59 -1.03
C LEU A 141 8.94 0.22 -2.06
N ARG A 142 9.09 -0.16 -3.32
CA ARG A 142 8.37 0.47 -4.42
C ARG A 142 7.40 -0.54 -5.03
N LEU A 143 6.16 -0.10 -5.21
CA LEU A 143 5.18 -0.82 -6.01
C LEU A 143 5.15 -0.17 -7.38
N GLY A 144 5.52 -0.92 -8.42
CA GLY A 144 5.54 -0.39 -9.77
C GLY A 144 4.14 -0.24 -10.33
N GLU A 145 3.37 -1.31 -10.26
CA GLU A 145 1.94 -1.27 -10.56
C GLU A 145 1.27 -2.27 -9.64
N ALA A 146 0.21 -1.84 -8.99
CA ALA A 146 -0.60 -2.71 -8.18
C ALA A 146 -2.05 -2.59 -8.64
N LEU A 147 -2.60 -3.70 -9.07
CA LEU A 147 -4.03 -3.79 -9.34
C LEU A 147 -4.70 -4.24 -8.06
N VAL A 148 -5.58 -3.39 -7.55
CA VAL A 148 -6.22 -3.58 -6.26
C VAL A 148 -7.72 -3.71 -6.49
N GLN A 149 -8.32 -4.75 -5.94
CA GLN A 149 -9.75 -4.99 -6.08
C GLN A 149 -10.44 -4.79 -4.74
N GLN A 150 -11.53 -4.04 -4.77
CA GLN A 150 -12.39 -3.86 -3.61
C GLN A 150 -13.84 -3.93 -4.11
N GLY A 151 -14.49 -5.07 -3.87
CA GLY A 151 -15.80 -5.31 -4.43
C GLY A 151 -15.75 -5.32 -5.95
N ASP A 152 -16.58 -4.52 -6.58
CA ASP A 152 -16.63 -4.40 -8.04
C ASP A 152 -15.70 -3.31 -8.57
N THR A 153 -14.93 -2.70 -7.71
CA THR A 153 -14.07 -1.58 -8.08
C THR A 153 -12.64 -2.03 -8.25
N ASP A 154 -12.01 -1.63 -9.34
CA ASP A 154 -10.60 -1.85 -9.61
C ASP A 154 -9.85 -0.53 -9.45
N LEU A 155 -8.80 -0.57 -8.65
CA LEU A 155 -7.90 0.56 -8.46
C LEU A 155 -6.52 0.19 -9.00
N LEU A 156 -5.87 1.15 -9.64
CA LEU A 156 -4.46 1.01 -9.99
C LEU A 156 -3.66 1.89 -9.05
N LEU A 157 -2.72 1.29 -8.34
CA LEU A 157 -1.88 2.01 -7.40
C LEU A 157 -0.42 1.85 -7.78
N ARG A 158 0.36 2.87 -7.48
CA ARG A 158 1.82 2.79 -7.50
C ARG A 158 2.35 3.71 -6.42
N GLY A 159 3.58 3.46 -6.03
CA GLY A 159 4.15 4.31 -5.01
C GLY A 159 5.33 3.69 -4.32
N GLU A 160 5.80 4.39 -3.30
CA GLU A 160 6.91 3.87 -2.53
C GLU A 160 6.86 4.35 -1.09
N VAL A 161 7.48 3.54 -0.25
CA VAL A 161 7.72 3.85 1.16
C VAL A 161 9.23 3.77 1.37
N ARG A 162 9.80 4.78 1.99
CA ARG A 162 11.24 4.84 2.23
C ARG A 162 11.54 5.10 3.68
N ALA A 163 12.63 4.51 4.13
CA ALA A 163 13.22 4.80 5.43
C ALA A 163 14.26 5.89 5.26
N GLY A 164 13.94 7.08 5.72
CA GLY A 164 14.87 8.20 5.66
C GLY A 164 15.63 8.38 6.96
N ALA A 165 16.57 9.31 6.95
CA ALA A 165 17.37 9.59 8.13
C ALA A 165 16.53 10.17 9.27
N LYS A 166 15.41 10.82 8.96
CA LYS A 166 14.56 11.49 9.94
C LYS A 166 13.19 10.85 10.09
N GLY A 167 12.98 9.69 9.51
CA GLY A 167 11.71 9.00 9.64
C GLY A 167 11.26 8.39 8.32
N TRP A 168 10.12 7.76 8.36
CA TRP A 168 9.51 7.18 7.18
C TRP A 168 8.94 8.25 6.26
N SER A 169 9.01 8.02 4.96
CA SER A 169 8.29 8.83 3.99
C SER A 169 7.57 7.94 2.99
N TYR A 170 6.53 8.47 2.40
CA TYR A 170 5.74 7.70 1.44
C TYR A 170 5.20 8.62 0.34
N ASP A 171 5.00 8.01 -0.82
CA ASP A 171 4.44 8.68 -2.00
C ASP A 171 3.60 7.66 -2.72
N LEU A 172 2.28 7.83 -2.69
CA LEU A 172 1.33 6.90 -3.30
C LEU A 172 0.51 7.63 -4.35
N GLN A 173 0.29 6.98 -5.48
CA GLN A 173 -0.55 7.50 -6.56
C GLN A 173 -1.53 6.41 -6.97
N GLY A 174 -2.72 6.83 -7.33
CA GLY A 174 -3.72 5.87 -7.74
C GLY A 174 -4.69 6.44 -8.75
N SER A 175 -5.37 5.54 -9.43
CA SER A 175 -6.42 5.90 -10.36
C SER A 175 -7.50 4.85 -10.37
N ALA A 176 -8.69 5.27 -10.71
CA ALA A 176 -9.83 4.38 -10.88
C ALA A 176 -10.75 4.95 -11.94
N ASP A 177 -11.25 4.09 -12.83
CA ASP A 177 -12.19 4.52 -13.84
C ASP A 177 -13.55 4.87 -13.23
N GLN A 178 -13.96 4.13 -12.22
CA GLN A 178 -15.23 4.33 -11.53
C GLN A 178 -15.06 4.05 -10.04
N LEU A 179 -15.66 4.92 -9.23
CA LEU A 179 -15.71 4.77 -7.78
C LEU A 179 -17.06 5.27 -7.28
N ASP A 180 -17.43 4.88 -6.06
CA ASP A 180 -18.53 5.57 -5.41
C ASP A 180 -17.98 6.54 -4.34
N VAL A 181 -18.85 7.45 -3.94
CA VAL A 181 -18.48 8.50 -2.98
C VAL A 181 -18.05 7.88 -1.65
N ALA A 182 -18.69 6.79 -1.23
CA ALA A 182 -18.36 6.16 0.04
C ALA A 182 -16.92 5.67 0.07
N MET A 183 -16.43 5.14 -1.05
CA MET A 183 -15.05 4.66 -1.11
C MET A 183 -14.05 5.82 -1.01
N VAL A 184 -14.34 6.94 -1.65
CA VAL A 184 -13.46 8.12 -1.55
C VAL A 184 -13.38 8.57 -0.09
N LYS A 185 -14.51 8.64 0.59
CA LYS A 185 -14.54 9.05 2.00
C LYS A 185 -13.73 8.09 2.88
N GLU A 186 -13.85 6.80 2.63
CA GLU A 186 -13.13 5.79 3.40
C GLU A 186 -11.62 5.88 3.18
N MET A 187 -11.19 6.09 1.94
CA MET A 187 -9.76 6.09 1.60
C MET A 187 -9.04 7.39 1.97
N TRP A 188 -9.77 8.43 2.27
CA TRP A 188 -9.18 9.72 2.59
C TRP A 188 -8.72 9.72 4.05
N PRO A 189 -7.41 9.84 4.33
CA PRO A 189 -6.95 9.80 5.72
C PRO A 189 -7.55 10.93 6.55
N PRO A 190 -8.03 10.66 7.76
CA PRO A 190 -8.63 11.72 8.58
C PRO A 190 -7.68 12.88 8.90
N SER A 191 -6.37 12.61 8.96
CA SER A 191 -5.37 13.64 9.26
C SER A 191 -4.98 14.47 8.04
N ALA A 192 -5.34 14.06 6.82
CA ALA A 192 -5.04 14.82 5.62
C ALA A 192 -5.93 16.06 5.57
N PRO A 193 -5.54 17.09 4.81
CA PRO A 193 -6.03 18.45 5.09
C PRO A 193 -7.46 18.48 5.58
N PRO A 194 -7.70 18.93 6.82
CA PRO A 194 -9.00 18.68 7.45
C PRO A 194 -10.16 19.44 6.82
N LYS A 195 -9.92 20.63 6.30
CA LYS A 195 -11.01 21.42 5.74
C LYS A 195 -11.59 20.84 4.46
N PRO A 196 -10.78 20.52 3.44
CA PRO A 196 -11.33 19.86 2.25
C PRO A 196 -11.98 18.52 2.57
N ARG A 197 -11.38 17.74 3.45
CA ARG A 197 -11.95 16.45 3.83
C ARG A 197 -13.31 16.61 4.50
N ALA A 198 -13.38 17.52 5.44
CA ALA A 198 -14.63 17.76 6.16
C ALA A 198 -15.72 18.25 5.21
N TRP A 199 -15.37 19.20 4.32
CA TRP A 199 -16.34 19.71 3.36
C TRP A 199 -16.87 18.58 2.47
N PHE A 200 -15.97 17.77 1.93
CA PHE A 200 -16.35 16.64 1.07
C PHE A 200 -17.25 15.68 1.83
N SER A 201 -16.84 15.30 3.03
CA SER A 201 -17.58 14.31 3.82
C SER A 201 -18.99 14.78 4.18
N GLU A 202 -19.13 16.08 4.45
CA GLU A 202 -20.41 16.63 4.89
C GLU A 202 -21.33 17.00 3.74
N ASN A 203 -20.77 17.35 2.59
CA ASN A 203 -21.53 18.02 1.55
C ASN A 203 -21.70 17.22 0.26
N VAL A 204 -20.87 16.23 0.01
CA VAL A 204 -21.06 15.33 -1.13
C VAL A 204 -21.75 14.09 -0.61
N LEU A 205 -23.06 14.01 -0.84
CA LEU A 205 -23.88 12.97 -0.22
C LEU A 205 -24.00 11.72 -1.06
N ALA A 206 -23.92 11.85 -2.38
CA ALA A 206 -24.02 10.71 -3.29
C ALA A 206 -23.45 11.12 -4.65
N GLY A 207 -23.12 10.12 -5.45
CA GLY A 207 -22.67 10.39 -6.80
C GLY A 207 -21.88 9.22 -7.37
N ASP A 208 -21.78 9.23 -8.69
CA ASP A 208 -20.93 8.30 -9.44
C ASP A 208 -19.66 9.05 -9.81
N ILE A 209 -18.53 8.51 -9.40
CA ILE A 209 -17.23 9.14 -9.63
C ILE A 209 -16.55 8.44 -10.81
N ARG A 210 -15.99 9.25 -11.71
CA ARG A 210 -15.33 8.75 -12.91
C ARG A 210 -13.96 9.36 -13.06
N ASP A 211 -13.06 8.57 -13.64
CA ASP A 211 -11.72 9.02 -14.02
C ASP A 211 -10.99 9.67 -12.85
N ALA A 212 -11.08 9.01 -11.71
CA ALA A 212 -10.46 9.52 -10.50
C ALA A 212 -8.95 9.32 -10.53
N GLN A 213 -8.21 10.33 -10.10
CA GLN A 213 -6.78 10.23 -9.86
C GLN A 213 -6.50 10.82 -8.50
N PHE A 214 -5.62 10.18 -7.75
CA PHE A 214 -5.30 10.66 -6.41
C PHE A 214 -3.85 10.43 -6.09
N ALA A 215 -3.35 11.26 -5.19
CA ALA A 215 -1.99 11.16 -4.68
C ALA A 215 -2.01 11.43 -3.18
N LEU A 216 -1.19 10.68 -2.47
CA LEU A 216 -1.02 10.82 -1.04
C LEU A 216 0.48 10.81 -0.75
N ARG A 217 0.99 11.88 -0.17
CA ARG A 217 2.41 11.98 0.16
C ARG A 217 2.58 12.45 1.58
N GLY A 218 3.61 11.97 2.22
CA GLY A 218 3.87 12.44 3.56
C GLY A 218 5.13 11.88 4.16
N ARG A 219 5.36 12.31 5.38
CA ARG A 219 6.45 11.87 6.22
C ARG A 219 5.91 11.54 7.60
N ASP A 220 6.63 10.67 8.29
CA ASP A 220 6.30 10.30 9.65
C ASP A 220 6.15 11.56 10.51
N ALA A 221 5.12 11.55 11.36
CA ALA A 221 4.80 12.65 12.30
C ALA A 221 4.37 13.95 11.62
N GLN A 222 4.09 13.93 10.31
CA GLN A 222 3.57 15.10 9.60
C GLN A 222 2.20 14.77 9.00
N LYS A 223 1.40 15.79 8.79
CA LYS A 223 0.10 15.61 8.14
C LYS A 223 0.31 15.27 6.67
N PRO A 224 -0.40 14.28 6.15
CA PRO A 224 -0.23 13.92 4.74
C PRO A 224 -0.74 15.01 3.79
N PHE A 225 -0.10 15.08 2.63
CA PHE A 225 -0.55 15.89 1.51
C PHE A 225 -1.44 15.04 0.61
N VAL A 226 -2.60 15.57 0.24
CA VAL A 226 -3.56 14.86 -0.59
C VAL A 226 -3.83 15.68 -1.85
N ALA A 227 -3.85 15.03 -3.00
CA ALA A 227 -4.34 15.61 -4.24
C ALA A 227 -5.35 14.65 -4.85
N VAL A 228 -6.47 15.19 -5.34
CA VAL A 228 -7.52 14.39 -5.97
C VAL A 228 -8.04 15.17 -7.17
N ASP A 229 -8.29 14.44 -8.25
CA ASP A 229 -8.94 15.02 -9.43
C ASP A 229 -9.92 13.97 -9.94
N LEU A 230 -11.18 14.35 -10.07
CA LEU A 230 -12.20 13.41 -10.49
C LEU A 230 -13.35 14.10 -11.20
N GLY A 231 -14.04 13.31 -12.03
CA GLY A 231 -15.33 13.72 -12.58
C GLY A 231 -16.46 13.08 -11.80
N PHE A 232 -17.61 13.71 -11.79
CA PHE A 232 -18.77 13.13 -11.12
C PHE A 232 -20.04 13.32 -11.96
N GLU A 233 -20.95 12.37 -11.78
CA GLU A 233 -22.29 12.37 -12.39
C GLU A 233 -23.29 11.93 -11.34
N ASN A 234 -24.54 12.28 -11.55
CA ASN A 234 -25.64 11.90 -10.66
C ASN A 234 -25.37 12.31 -9.22
N GLY A 235 -24.68 13.43 -9.05
CA GLY A 235 -24.25 13.88 -7.74
C GLY A 235 -25.37 14.57 -6.95
N THR A 236 -25.34 14.34 -5.64
CA THR A 236 -26.15 15.08 -4.69
C THR A 236 -25.18 15.85 -3.79
N VAL A 237 -25.20 17.18 -3.93
CA VAL A 237 -24.20 18.03 -3.30
C VAL A 237 -24.90 19.18 -2.58
N ARG A 238 -24.43 19.48 -1.38
CA ARG A 238 -24.84 20.66 -0.62
C ARG A 238 -23.67 21.63 -0.57
N PHE A 239 -23.78 22.76 -1.29
CA PHE A 239 -22.66 23.71 -1.27
C PHE A 239 -22.51 24.40 0.08
N ASN A 240 -23.63 24.73 0.70
CA ASN A 240 -23.60 25.14 2.10
C ASN A 240 -25.00 24.97 2.70
N LYS A 241 -25.10 25.15 4.00
CA LYS A 241 -26.35 24.87 4.71
C LYS A 241 -27.52 25.75 4.37
N PHE A 242 -27.27 26.87 3.67
CA PHE A 242 -28.33 27.82 3.32
C PHE A 242 -28.91 27.60 1.94
N TYR A 243 -28.32 26.74 1.14
CA TYR A 243 -28.78 26.45 -0.21
C TYR A 243 -29.41 25.06 -0.29
N PRO A 244 -30.39 24.90 -1.15
CA PRO A 244 -30.97 23.56 -1.35
C PRO A 244 -29.95 22.60 -1.96
N LEU A 245 -30.28 21.34 -1.87
CA LEU A 245 -29.43 20.29 -2.46
C LEU A 245 -29.44 20.43 -3.98
N LEU A 246 -28.26 20.32 -4.55
CA LEU A 246 -28.11 20.20 -5.99
C LEU A 246 -28.17 18.69 -6.30
N LYS A 247 -29.13 18.28 -7.11
CA LYS A 247 -29.32 16.87 -7.48
C LYS A 247 -29.05 16.68 -8.96
N GLY A 248 -28.68 15.46 -9.32
CA GLY A 248 -28.31 15.14 -10.67
C GLY A 248 -27.10 15.91 -11.16
N ALA A 249 -26.25 16.29 -10.23
CA ALA A 249 -25.10 17.13 -10.56
C ALA A 249 -24.05 16.35 -11.32
N ALA A 250 -23.44 16.99 -12.31
CA ALA A 250 -22.29 16.48 -13.02
C ALA A 250 -21.24 17.57 -13.10
N GLY A 251 -19.97 17.18 -13.06
CA GLY A 251 -18.91 18.17 -13.12
C GLY A 251 -17.56 17.57 -12.77
N GLN A 252 -16.70 18.43 -12.24
CA GLN A 252 -15.34 18.09 -11.86
C GLN A 252 -15.07 18.55 -10.43
N LEU A 253 -14.25 17.81 -9.74
CA LEU A 253 -13.78 18.16 -8.41
C LEU A 253 -12.28 17.99 -8.37
N SER A 254 -11.59 18.99 -7.84
CA SER A 254 -10.14 18.93 -7.66
C SER A 254 -9.79 19.35 -6.25
N ILE A 255 -8.90 18.60 -5.64
CA ILE A 255 -8.33 18.92 -4.34
C ILE A 255 -6.82 18.93 -4.49
N TYR A 256 -6.19 19.98 -4.01
CA TYR A 256 -4.75 20.07 -3.99
C TYR A 256 -4.35 20.70 -2.66
N GLY A 257 -3.87 19.84 -1.78
CA GLY A 257 -3.54 20.28 -0.44
C GLY A 257 -4.76 20.79 0.30
N LYS A 258 -4.75 22.07 0.64
CA LYS A 258 -5.84 22.70 1.40
C LYS A 258 -6.91 23.32 0.51
N ARG A 259 -6.72 23.26 -0.81
CA ARG A 259 -7.61 23.91 -1.76
C ARG A 259 -8.55 22.91 -2.41
N LEU A 260 -9.83 23.22 -2.40
CA LEU A 260 -10.88 22.42 -3.04
C LEU A 260 -11.57 23.28 -4.09
N VAL A 261 -11.72 22.74 -5.30
CA VAL A 261 -12.45 23.40 -6.39
C VAL A 261 -13.49 22.43 -6.92
N VAL A 262 -14.72 22.87 -6.98
CA VAL A 262 -15.81 22.08 -7.58
C VAL A 262 -16.41 22.89 -8.72
N THR A 263 -16.53 22.29 -9.88
CA THR A 263 -17.18 22.90 -11.04
C THR A 263 -18.33 22.01 -11.45
N ALA A 264 -19.54 22.49 -11.29
CA ALA A 264 -20.74 21.76 -11.70
C ALA A 264 -21.16 22.26 -13.09
N THR A 265 -21.32 21.34 -14.02
CA THR A 265 -21.74 21.65 -15.39
C THR A 265 -23.21 21.33 -15.62
N GLU A 266 -23.78 20.46 -14.78
CA GLU A 266 -25.19 20.10 -14.83
C GLU A 266 -25.71 19.96 -13.41
N GLY A 267 -27.01 20.06 -13.27
CA GLY A 267 -27.66 19.84 -11.99
C GLY A 267 -28.95 20.59 -11.89
N GLY A 268 -29.79 20.19 -10.95
CA GLY A 268 -31.07 20.83 -10.70
C GLY A 268 -31.35 20.98 -9.22
N VAL A 269 -32.17 21.93 -8.86
CA VAL A 269 -32.59 22.22 -7.49
C VAL A 269 -34.04 21.82 -7.35
N THR A 270 -34.36 21.01 -6.31
CA THR A 270 -35.75 20.67 -5.99
C THR A 270 -36.13 21.31 -4.66
N UNK A 271 -37.02 21.84 -4.92
CA UNK A 271 -37.54 22.45 -3.83
C UNK A 271 -38.16 21.85 -2.90
#